data_8017861dedce83b9498dd52e7e5712fc
#
_entry.id   8017861dedce83b9498dd52e7e5712fc
#
_cell.length_a   1.000
_cell.length_b   1.000
_cell.length_c   1.000
_cell.angle_alpha   90.00
_cell.angle_beta   90.00
_cell.angle_gamma   90.00
#
_symmetry.space_group_name_H-M   'P 1'
#
loop_
_entity.id
_entity.type
_entity.pdbx_description
1 polymer ?
#
loop_
_entity_poly.entity_id
_entity_poly.type
_entity_poly.pdbx_seq_one_letter_code
_entity_poly.pdbx_strand_id
1 'polypeptide(L)'
;LFDKQADSKNISYNEQVIQLKKKIIKPGGIELANDLWRYWGLEGSFESYITDRLDKLYGDIDIDHPSARMRAFKSLYWAPRWTSINLSIFNKAGEIVLPYYSDEMCKFICTIPERYLEGRKIQIEYIKKNCPEVARIPWQKFHPLNLYDYQRFNHPHYYIIRAVRKAKRILQQYLSKSPELITRNWELQFLGEQNFIELKKNLLERNKFNKLIPQTIIRKYLDKFQTDPVQYAHPLSMLLTLAVFSDKHYSE
;
A
#
# COMPACT_ATOMS: atom_id res chain seq x y z
N LEU A 1 -0.52 9.60 3.63
CA LEU A 1 0.24 9.11 2.48
C LEU A 1 1.64 9.70 2.44
N PHE A 2 1.82 10.89 2.93
CA PHE A 2 3.10 11.57 2.96
C PHE A 2 3.59 11.58 4.39
N ASP A 3 4.63 10.78 4.66
CA ASP A 3 5.40 10.89 5.88
C ASP A 3 6.17 12.21 5.82
N LYS A 4 6.03 13.03 6.85
CA LYS A 4 6.90 14.16 7.28
C LYS A 4 7.49 15.14 6.24
N GLN A 5 7.70 14.75 4.98
CA GLN A 5 8.26 15.62 3.92
C GLN A 5 7.19 16.34 3.10
N ALA A 6 5.94 15.92 3.19
CA ALA A 6 4.83 16.54 2.45
C ALA A 6 4.28 17.81 3.14
N ASP A 7 4.73 18.12 4.35
CA ASP A 7 4.45 19.40 4.99
C ASP A 7 5.22 20.58 4.34
N SER A 8 6.14 20.29 3.41
CA SER A 8 6.87 21.34 2.71
C SER A 8 6.09 21.79 1.48
N LYS A 9 5.64 23.03 1.49
CA LYS A 9 5.11 23.75 0.33
C LYS A 9 6.09 23.80 -0.86
N ASN A 10 7.28 23.22 -0.73
CA ASN A 10 8.43 23.35 -1.62
C ASN A 10 8.82 22.03 -2.33
N ILE A 11 7.98 21.01 -2.33
CA ILE A 11 8.29 19.77 -3.08
C ILE A 11 8.02 20.04 -4.56
N SER A 12 9.04 19.87 -5.40
CA SER A 12 8.91 20.04 -6.84
C SER A 12 7.89 19.04 -7.43
N TYR A 13 7.29 19.41 -8.57
CA TYR A 13 6.36 18.53 -9.27
C TYR A 13 6.96 17.14 -9.56
N ASN A 14 8.19 17.10 -10.07
CA ASN A 14 8.89 15.86 -10.38
C ASN A 14 9.08 14.97 -9.14
N GLU A 15 9.43 15.57 -8.00
CA GLU A 15 9.53 14.80 -6.74
C GLU A 15 8.20 14.25 -6.30
N GLN A 16 7.10 14.96 -6.52
CA GLN A 16 5.75 14.47 -6.22
C GLN A 16 5.43 13.22 -7.05
N VAL A 17 5.70 13.24 -8.36
CA VAL A 17 5.50 12.10 -9.26
C VAL A 17 6.38 10.91 -8.85
N ILE A 18 7.65 11.14 -8.50
CA ILE A 18 8.55 10.10 -7.99
C ILE A 18 8.02 9.48 -6.70
N GLN A 19 7.55 10.29 -5.76
CA GLN A 19 6.96 9.80 -4.52
C GLN A 19 5.68 9.00 -4.75
N LEU A 20 4.86 9.46 -5.69
CA LEU A 20 3.65 8.75 -6.11
C LEU A 20 3.99 7.37 -6.67
N LYS A 21 4.95 7.30 -7.61
CA LYS A 21 5.46 6.05 -8.17
C LYS A 21 5.92 5.08 -7.10
N LYS A 22 6.76 5.54 -6.16
CA LYS A 22 7.25 4.72 -5.03
C LYS A 22 6.13 4.19 -4.12
N LYS A 23 5.01 4.88 -4.02
CA LYS A 23 3.85 4.43 -3.20
C LYS A 23 2.98 3.40 -3.92
N ILE A 24 2.83 3.55 -5.22
CA ILE A 24 1.99 2.67 -6.05
C ILE A 24 2.69 1.34 -6.29
N ILE A 25 3.97 1.39 -6.62
CA ILE A 25 4.73 0.20 -7.01
C ILE A 25 5.34 -0.45 -5.76
N LYS A 26 5.11 -1.73 -5.64
CA LYS A 26 5.66 -2.56 -4.57
C LYS A 26 7.00 -3.19 -5.00
N PRO A 27 7.83 -3.65 -4.03
CA PRO A 27 9.06 -4.36 -4.34
C PRO A 27 8.85 -5.48 -5.37
N GLY A 28 9.80 -5.66 -6.27
CA GLY A 28 9.75 -6.65 -7.35
C GLY A 28 8.73 -6.39 -8.46
N GLY A 29 7.77 -5.46 -8.27
CA GLY A 29 6.68 -5.22 -9.21
C GLY A 29 7.12 -4.68 -10.56
N ILE A 30 8.08 -3.75 -10.60
CA ILE A 30 8.64 -3.23 -11.86
C ILE A 30 9.36 -4.33 -12.64
N GLU A 31 10.10 -5.16 -11.96
CA GLU A 31 10.87 -6.23 -12.60
C GLU A 31 9.93 -7.23 -13.29
N LEU A 32 8.91 -7.72 -12.57
CA LEU A 32 7.89 -8.59 -13.15
C LEU A 32 7.19 -7.92 -14.34
N ALA A 33 6.75 -6.67 -14.17
CA ALA A 33 6.05 -5.96 -15.22
C ALA A 33 6.92 -5.73 -16.47
N ASN A 34 8.20 -5.45 -16.32
CA ASN A 34 9.14 -5.33 -17.45
C ASN A 34 9.40 -6.66 -18.15
N ASP A 35 9.45 -7.78 -17.40
CA ASP A 35 9.56 -9.11 -18.00
C ASP A 35 8.33 -9.45 -18.82
N LEU A 36 7.13 -9.16 -18.32
CA LEU A 36 5.89 -9.37 -19.04
C LEU A 36 5.77 -8.43 -20.25
N TRP A 37 6.19 -7.17 -20.13
CA TRP A 37 6.19 -6.17 -21.18
C TRP A 37 7.00 -6.65 -22.39
N ARG A 38 8.21 -7.16 -22.13
CA ARG A 38 9.07 -7.75 -23.15
C ARG A 38 8.48 -9.02 -23.77
N TYR A 39 7.92 -9.89 -22.93
CA TYR A 39 7.30 -11.12 -23.42
C TYR A 39 6.13 -10.85 -24.35
N TRP A 40 5.32 -9.84 -24.04
CA TRP A 40 4.18 -9.45 -24.90
C TRP A 40 4.59 -8.60 -26.11
N GLY A 41 5.88 -8.35 -26.33
CA GLY A 41 6.39 -7.56 -27.45
C GLY A 41 5.97 -6.10 -27.44
N LEU A 42 5.70 -5.54 -26.26
CA LEU A 42 5.31 -4.14 -26.15
C LEU A 42 6.53 -3.22 -26.24
N GLU A 43 6.35 -2.08 -26.92
CA GLU A 43 7.42 -1.09 -27.10
C GLU A 43 7.86 -0.42 -25.81
N GLY A 44 9.14 -0.09 -25.71
CA GLY A 44 9.74 0.57 -24.56
C GLY A 44 9.81 -0.31 -23.31
N SER A 45 9.55 0.27 -22.15
CA SER A 45 9.52 -0.43 -20.87
C SER A 45 8.27 -0.12 -20.07
N PHE A 46 7.84 -1.06 -19.24
CA PHE A 46 6.75 -0.79 -18.31
C PHE A 46 7.08 0.38 -17.37
N GLU A 47 8.33 0.52 -16.99
CA GLU A 47 8.74 1.61 -16.10
C GLU A 47 8.55 3.00 -16.73
N SER A 48 8.89 3.15 -18.01
CA SER A 48 8.60 4.37 -18.77
C SER A 48 7.11 4.61 -18.87
N TYR A 49 6.38 3.62 -19.38
CA TYR A 49 4.93 3.69 -19.52
C TYR A 49 4.20 4.13 -18.23
N ILE A 50 4.52 3.52 -17.10
CA ILE A 50 3.84 3.86 -15.83
C ILE A 50 4.23 5.26 -15.35
N THR A 51 5.48 5.68 -15.61
CA THR A 51 5.93 7.04 -15.24
C THR A 51 5.18 8.09 -16.05
N ASP A 52 5.11 7.94 -17.36
CA ASP A 52 4.40 8.86 -18.27
C ASP A 52 2.90 8.90 -17.96
N ARG A 53 2.31 7.72 -17.67
CA ARG A 53 0.90 7.62 -17.26
C ARG A 53 0.63 8.32 -15.95
N LEU A 54 1.50 8.17 -14.96
CA LEU A 54 1.36 8.85 -13.66
C LEU A 54 1.53 10.36 -13.81
N ASP A 55 2.52 10.79 -14.59
CA ASP A 55 2.75 12.19 -14.89
C ASP A 55 1.51 12.83 -15.51
N LYS A 56 0.98 12.22 -16.57
CA LYS A 56 -0.25 12.68 -17.22
C LYS A 56 -1.43 12.77 -16.24
N LEU A 57 -1.76 11.67 -15.55
CA LEU A 57 -2.91 11.62 -14.64
C LEU A 57 -2.76 12.58 -13.45
N TYR A 58 -1.53 12.83 -13.01
CA TYR A 58 -1.25 13.77 -11.94
C TYR A 58 -1.27 15.23 -12.42
N GLY A 59 -0.79 15.47 -13.63
CA GLY A 59 -0.82 16.77 -14.31
C GLY A 59 -2.23 17.26 -14.62
N ASP A 60 -3.14 16.35 -14.99
CA ASP A 60 -4.55 16.65 -15.26
C ASP A 60 -5.33 17.17 -14.02
N ILE A 61 -4.74 17.11 -12.83
CA ILE A 61 -5.36 17.60 -11.59
C ILE A 61 -4.97 19.06 -11.38
N ASP A 62 -5.90 19.97 -11.64
CA ASP A 62 -5.72 21.41 -11.47
C ASP A 62 -5.87 21.83 -9.99
N ILE A 63 -4.85 21.50 -9.19
CA ILE A 63 -4.75 21.87 -7.78
C ILE A 63 -3.29 22.24 -7.48
N ASP A 64 -3.02 23.48 -7.13
CA ASP A 64 -1.65 23.96 -6.87
C ASP A 64 -1.00 23.35 -5.63
N HIS A 65 -1.77 23.17 -4.57
CA HIS A 65 -1.21 22.67 -3.31
C HIS A 65 -0.84 21.18 -3.40
N PRO A 66 0.46 20.79 -3.24
CA PRO A 66 0.94 19.43 -3.47
C PRO A 66 0.19 18.36 -2.68
N SER A 67 -0.10 18.61 -1.40
CA SER A 67 -0.80 17.68 -0.53
C SER A 67 -2.26 17.49 -0.95
N ALA A 68 -2.92 18.57 -1.39
CA ALA A 68 -4.30 18.51 -1.89
C ALA A 68 -4.37 17.79 -3.24
N ARG A 69 -3.47 18.09 -4.18
CA ARG A 69 -3.35 17.39 -5.47
C ARG A 69 -3.14 15.89 -5.28
N MET A 70 -2.29 15.51 -4.35
CA MET A 70 -2.03 14.10 -4.06
C MET A 70 -3.25 13.40 -3.43
N ARG A 71 -4.03 14.08 -2.59
CA ARG A 71 -5.29 13.53 -2.08
C ARG A 71 -6.32 13.37 -3.18
N ALA A 72 -6.43 14.35 -4.06
CA ALA A 72 -7.29 14.26 -5.24
C ALA A 72 -6.91 13.08 -6.13
N PHE A 73 -5.61 12.91 -6.43
CA PHE A 73 -5.13 11.75 -7.16
C PHE A 73 -5.54 10.43 -6.49
N LYS A 74 -5.38 10.35 -5.17
CA LYS A 74 -5.78 9.16 -4.43
C LYS A 74 -7.28 8.89 -4.55
N SER A 75 -8.10 9.91 -4.43
CA SER A 75 -9.55 9.76 -4.52
C SER A 75 -10.02 9.41 -5.92
N LEU A 76 -9.41 10.00 -6.96
CA LEU A 76 -9.81 9.80 -8.36
C LEU A 76 -9.30 8.47 -8.94
N TYR A 77 -8.08 8.08 -8.62
CA TYR A 77 -7.42 6.98 -9.32
C TYR A 77 -7.07 5.78 -8.45
N TRP A 78 -6.73 5.99 -7.18
CA TRP A 78 -6.35 4.91 -6.28
C TRP A 78 -7.54 4.29 -5.57
N ALA A 79 -8.41 5.10 -4.96
CA ALA A 79 -9.52 4.61 -4.16
C ALA A 79 -10.48 3.73 -4.97
N PRO A 80 -10.88 4.09 -6.21
CA PRO A 80 -11.75 3.23 -7.02
C PRO A 80 -11.12 1.88 -7.39
N ARG A 81 -9.80 1.85 -7.58
CA ARG A 81 -9.09 0.64 -8.03
C ARG A 81 -8.60 -0.26 -6.90
N TRP A 82 -8.35 0.30 -5.74
CA TRP A 82 -7.77 -0.42 -4.61
C TRP A 82 -8.74 -0.54 -3.43
N THR A 83 -9.23 0.59 -2.93
CA THR A 83 -10.07 0.61 -1.72
C THR A 83 -11.40 -0.05 -1.97
N SER A 84 -12.07 0.24 -3.09
CA SER A 84 -13.37 -0.34 -3.45
C SER A 84 -13.27 -1.86 -3.62
N ILE A 85 -12.23 -2.35 -4.29
CA ILE A 85 -12.03 -3.79 -4.50
C ILE A 85 -11.78 -4.49 -3.17
N ASN A 86 -10.92 -3.92 -2.30
CA ASN A 86 -10.67 -4.51 -0.98
C ASN A 86 -11.92 -4.52 -0.09
N LEU A 87 -12.78 -3.52 -0.22
CA LEU A 87 -14.04 -3.47 0.52
C LEU A 87 -15.08 -4.44 -0.02
N SER A 88 -15.07 -4.73 -1.32
CA SER A 88 -16.07 -5.60 -1.96
C SER A 88 -16.14 -7.01 -1.35
N ILE A 89 -15.08 -7.48 -0.71
CA ILE A 89 -15.08 -8.77 0.00
C ILE A 89 -16.10 -8.80 1.15
N PHE A 90 -16.36 -7.65 1.78
CA PHE A 90 -17.30 -7.52 2.89
C PHE A 90 -18.76 -7.51 2.44
N ASN A 91 -19.03 -7.29 1.13
CA ASN A 91 -20.40 -7.39 0.58
C ASN A 91 -21.04 -8.77 0.79
N LYS A 92 -20.22 -9.80 1.02
CA LYS A 92 -20.72 -11.14 1.36
C LYS A 92 -21.28 -11.24 2.78
N ALA A 93 -20.85 -10.34 3.67
CA ALA A 93 -21.27 -10.33 5.06
C ALA A 93 -22.35 -9.27 5.36
N GLY A 94 -22.48 -8.23 4.51
CA GLY A 94 -23.45 -7.16 4.69
C GLY A 94 -23.21 -5.99 3.75
N GLU A 95 -24.08 -5.00 3.82
CA GLU A 95 -23.95 -3.77 3.06
C GLU A 95 -22.79 -2.91 3.58
N ILE A 96 -21.98 -2.39 2.66
CA ILE A 96 -20.85 -1.53 2.99
C ILE A 96 -21.31 -0.08 3.00
N VAL A 97 -21.24 0.54 4.16
CA VAL A 97 -21.50 1.97 4.33
C VAL A 97 -20.18 2.73 4.49
N LEU A 98 -19.99 3.77 3.71
CA LEU A 98 -18.79 4.61 3.70
C LEU A 98 -19.16 6.06 4.03
N PRO A 99 -19.34 6.44 5.31
CA PRO A 99 -19.82 7.77 5.69
C PRO A 99 -18.93 8.91 5.19
N TYR A 100 -17.62 8.66 5.06
CA TYR A 100 -16.66 9.66 4.54
C TYR A 100 -16.75 9.90 3.03
N TYR A 101 -17.55 9.10 2.31
CA TYR A 101 -17.77 9.24 0.87
C TYR A 101 -19.20 9.69 0.55
N SER A 102 -20.00 10.11 1.56
CA SER A 102 -21.26 10.79 1.27
C SER A 102 -21.01 12.14 0.61
N ASP A 103 -21.92 12.58 -0.23
CA ASP A 103 -21.79 13.85 -0.98
C ASP A 103 -21.62 15.05 -0.04
N GLU A 104 -22.33 15.06 1.08
CA GLU A 104 -22.22 16.13 2.09
C GLU A 104 -20.83 16.15 2.71
N MET A 105 -20.29 14.99 3.07
CA MET A 105 -18.95 14.90 3.66
C MET A 105 -17.87 15.28 2.65
N CYS A 106 -18.00 14.83 1.39
CA CYS A 106 -17.08 15.21 0.33
C CYS A 106 -17.11 16.73 0.08
N LYS A 107 -18.29 17.33 -0.03
CA LYS A 107 -18.45 18.79 -0.16
C LYS A 107 -17.83 19.52 1.03
N PHE A 108 -18.14 19.09 2.24
CA PHE A 108 -17.58 19.67 3.46
C PHE A 108 -16.05 19.63 3.48
N ILE A 109 -15.44 18.46 3.20
CA ILE A 109 -13.99 18.32 3.19
C ILE A 109 -13.35 19.24 2.16
N CYS A 110 -13.97 19.44 1.00
CA CYS A 110 -13.46 20.36 -0.04
C CYS A 110 -13.47 21.83 0.40
N THR A 111 -14.28 22.21 1.38
CA THR A 111 -14.30 23.59 1.93
C THR A 111 -13.28 23.82 3.05
N ILE A 112 -12.65 22.75 3.57
CA ILE A 112 -11.74 22.86 4.71
C ILE A 112 -10.34 23.28 4.22
N PRO A 113 -9.77 24.37 4.75
CA PRO A 113 -8.41 24.76 4.44
C PRO A 113 -7.40 23.65 4.78
N GLU A 114 -6.41 23.45 3.89
CA GLU A 114 -5.42 22.38 3.97
C GLU A 114 -4.74 22.26 5.33
N ARG A 115 -4.39 23.40 5.97
CA ARG A 115 -3.77 23.42 7.30
C ARG A 115 -4.51 22.68 8.40
N TYR A 116 -5.82 22.42 8.24
CA TYR A 116 -6.63 21.65 9.18
C TYR A 116 -6.74 20.18 8.79
N LEU A 117 -6.53 19.84 7.53
CA LEU A 117 -6.52 18.46 7.03
C LEU A 117 -5.16 17.80 7.23
N GLU A 118 -4.08 18.58 7.18
CA GLU A 118 -2.72 18.10 7.43
C GLU A 118 -2.60 17.42 8.80
N GLY A 119 -1.91 16.29 8.84
CA GLY A 119 -1.69 15.55 10.08
C GLY A 119 -2.97 15.07 10.77
N ARG A 120 -4.12 15.12 10.09
CA ARG A 120 -5.46 14.79 10.64
C ARG A 120 -5.89 15.72 11.78
N LYS A 121 -5.46 16.96 11.79
CA LYS A 121 -5.71 17.90 12.89
C LYS A 121 -7.18 18.02 13.24
N ILE A 122 -8.05 18.25 12.24
CA ILE A 122 -9.48 18.40 12.47
C ILE A 122 -10.11 17.14 13.09
N GLN A 123 -9.69 15.95 12.62
CA GLN A 123 -10.19 14.69 13.16
C GLN A 123 -9.74 14.46 14.61
N ILE A 124 -8.49 14.78 14.90
CA ILE A 124 -7.92 14.65 16.25
C ILE A 124 -8.63 15.61 17.22
N GLU A 125 -8.79 16.87 16.84
CA GLU A 125 -9.47 17.85 17.70
C GLU A 125 -10.96 17.52 17.87
N TYR A 126 -11.62 17.01 16.84
CA TYR A 126 -12.98 16.52 16.95
C TYR A 126 -13.11 15.38 17.97
N ILE A 127 -12.21 14.39 17.92
CA ILE A 127 -12.23 13.26 18.86
C ILE A 127 -11.92 13.73 20.28
N LYS A 128 -10.94 14.62 20.47
CA LYS A 128 -10.63 15.19 21.78
C LYS A 128 -11.81 15.92 22.41
N LYS A 129 -12.56 16.65 21.59
CA LYS A 129 -13.70 17.44 22.04
C LYS A 129 -14.94 16.59 22.35
N ASN A 130 -15.26 15.63 21.49
CA ASN A 130 -16.53 14.91 21.55
C ASN A 130 -16.43 13.53 22.21
N CYS A 131 -15.23 12.92 22.23
CA CYS A 131 -15.00 11.59 22.77
C CYS A 131 -13.65 11.55 23.54
N PRO A 132 -13.52 12.31 24.65
CA PRO A 132 -12.24 12.46 25.36
C PRO A 132 -11.71 11.13 25.93
N GLU A 133 -12.57 10.19 26.28
CA GLU A 133 -12.20 8.85 26.71
C GLU A 133 -11.52 8.07 25.57
N VAL A 134 -12.01 8.16 24.35
CA VAL A 134 -11.40 7.55 23.16
C VAL A 134 -10.05 8.23 22.86
N ALA A 135 -9.96 9.55 23.03
CA ALA A 135 -8.73 10.30 22.80
C ALA A 135 -7.59 9.89 23.75
N ARG A 136 -7.89 9.33 24.94
CA ARG A 136 -6.91 8.82 25.91
C ARG A 136 -6.40 7.41 25.61
N ILE A 137 -7.07 6.68 24.74
CA ILE A 137 -6.62 5.34 24.32
C ILE A 137 -5.29 5.47 23.56
N PRO A 138 -4.27 4.63 23.88
CA PRO A 138 -3.01 4.67 23.15
C PRO A 138 -3.19 4.49 21.66
N TRP A 139 -2.65 5.40 20.88
CA TRP A 139 -2.72 5.32 19.42
C TRP A 139 -1.70 4.32 18.90
N GLN A 140 -2.16 3.26 18.24
CA GLN A 140 -1.31 2.15 17.77
C GLN A 140 -0.02 2.62 17.06
N LYS A 141 -0.10 3.61 16.17
CA LYS A 141 1.05 4.15 15.42
C LYS A 141 2.10 4.78 16.36
N PHE A 142 1.67 5.38 17.44
CA PHE A 142 2.48 6.17 18.36
C PHE A 142 2.55 5.58 19.77
N HIS A 143 2.11 4.32 19.92
CA HIS A 143 2.09 3.63 21.22
C HIS A 143 3.37 3.86 22.03
N PRO A 144 3.26 4.19 23.34
CA PRO A 144 2.06 4.21 24.19
C PRO A 144 1.34 5.57 24.24
N LEU A 145 1.69 6.50 23.36
CA LEU A 145 1.09 7.85 23.31
C LEU A 145 -0.34 7.80 22.77
N ASN A 146 -1.14 8.73 23.24
CA ASN A 146 -2.53 8.91 22.81
C ASN A 146 -2.70 10.21 21.98
N LEU A 147 -3.92 10.64 21.70
CA LEU A 147 -4.17 11.82 20.86
C LEU A 147 -3.78 13.16 21.53
N TYR A 148 -3.59 13.20 22.87
CA TYR A 148 -3.17 14.42 23.56
C TYR A 148 -1.66 14.64 23.50
N ASP A 149 -0.87 13.58 23.40
CA ASP A 149 0.57 13.64 23.54
C ASP A 149 1.36 12.99 22.37
N TYR A 150 0.68 12.49 21.32
CA TYR A 150 1.33 11.81 20.19
C TYR A 150 2.42 12.65 19.49
N GLN A 151 2.36 13.98 19.58
CA GLN A 151 3.37 14.88 19.02
C GLN A 151 4.75 14.68 19.65
N ARG A 152 4.79 14.25 20.94
CA ARG A 152 6.03 13.94 21.66
C ARG A 152 6.83 12.80 21.02
N PHE A 153 6.17 11.99 20.18
CA PHE A 153 6.84 10.87 19.49
C PHE A 153 8.04 11.30 18.65
N ASN A 154 8.06 12.56 18.21
CA ASN A 154 9.13 13.13 17.39
C ASN A 154 10.19 13.90 18.22
N HIS A 155 10.02 13.99 19.54
CA HIS A 155 11.02 14.64 20.40
C HIS A 155 12.27 13.75 20.57
N PRO A 156 13.47 14.35 20.71
CA PRO A 156 14.74 13.61 20.80
C PRO A 156 14.75 12.52 21.89
N HIS A 157 14.22 12.79 23.07
CA HIS A 157 14.16 11.80 24.16
C HIS A 157 13.32 10.56 23.79
N TYR A 158 12.34 10.71 22.91
CA TYR A 158 11.54 9.58 22.45
C TYR A 158 12.29 8.65 21.49
N TYR A 159 13.32 9.15 20.79
CA TYR A 159 14.19 8.29 19.98
C TYR A 159 14.94 7.29 20.85
N ILE A 160 15.42 7.70 22.04
CA ILE A 160 16.08 6.81 22.98
C ILE A 160 15.13 5.71 23.46
N ILE A 161 13.91 6.07 23.86
CA ILE A 161 12.88 5.11 24.29
C ILE A 161 12.56 4.11 23.16
N ARG A 162 12.45 4.58 21.93
CA ARG A 162 12.20 3.73 20.77
C ARG A 162 13.38 2.80 20.46
N ALA A 163 14.61 3.28 20.59
CA ALA A 163 15.81 2.48 20.40
C ALA A 163 15.89 1.36 21.45
N VAL A 164 15.66 1.67 22.72
CA VAL A 164 15.63 0.69 23.82
C VAL A 164 14.53 -0.37 23.58
N ARG A 165 13.34 0.04 23.18
CA ARG A 165 12.25 -0.89 22.87
C ARG A 165 12.57 -1.78 21.67
N LYS A 166 13.20 -1.21 20.64
CA LYS A 166 13.64 -1.98 19.47
C LYS A 166 14.70 -3.00 19.87
N ALA A 167 15.68 -2.60 20.66
CA ALA A 167 16.72 -3.49 21.16
C ALA A 167 16.14 -4.62 22.04
N LYS A 168 15.23 -4.29 22.96
CA LYS A 168 14.53 -5.28 23.79
C LYS A 168 13.74 -6.29 22.94
N ARG A 169 13.05 -5.84 21.90
CA ARG A 169 12.30 -6.72 20.98
C ARG A 169 13.24 -7.66 20.22
N ILE A 170 14.34 -7.13 19.70
CA ILE A 170 15.34 -7.93 18.98
C ILE A 170 15.93 -8.99 19.94
N LEU A 171 16.30 -8.59 21.16
CA LEU A 171 16.83 -9.51 22.16
C LEU A 171 15.82 -10.60 22.53
N GLN A 172 14.56 -10.24 22.70
CA GLN A 172 13.49 -11.21 22.97
C GLN A 172 13.29 -12.18 21.78
N GLN A 173 13.38 -11.72 20.55
CA GLN A 173 13.32 -12.58 19.36
C GLN A 173 14.47 -13.58 19.32
N TYR A 174 15.69 -13.15 19.66
CA TYR A 174 16.86 -14.02 19.75
C TYR A 174 16.73 -15.08 20.86
N LEU A 175 16.23 -14.67 22.02
CA LEU A 175 16.09 -15.57 23.18
C LEU A 175 14.91 -16.53 23.09
N SER A 176 13.81 -16.13 22.45
CA SER A 176 12.58 -16.92 22.43
C SER A 176 12.47 -17.91 21.26
N LYS A 177 13.44 -17.94 20.32
CA LYS A 177 13.36 -18.71 19.07
C LYS A 177 12.00 -18.54 18.35
N SER A 178 11.27 -17.47 18.65
CA SER A 178 9.99 -17.19 18.01
C SER A 178 10.22 -16.83 16.55
N PRO A 179 9.37 -17.29 15.63
CA PRO A 179 9.47 -16.91 14.23
C PRO A 179 9.44 -15.38 14.12
N GLU A 180 10.22 -14.85 13.20
CA GLU A 180 10.30 -13.40 12.96
C GLU A 180 8.90 -12.82 12.76
N LEU A 181 8.53 -11.83 13.55
CA LEU A 181 7.22 -11.20 13.46
C LEU A 181 7.22 -10.29 12.22
N ILE A 182 6.86 -10.87 11.09
CA ILE A 182 6.77 -10.17 9.82
C ILE A 182 5.50 -9.32 9.85
N THR A 183 5.68 -8.04 10.21
CA THR A 183 4.57 -7.10 10.30
C THR A 183 4.14 -6.65 8.90
N ARG A 184 2.92 -6.98 8.50
CA ARG A 184 2.16 -6.36 7.40
C ARG A 184 2.59 -6.68 5.97
N ASN A 185 3.21 -7.78 5.70
CA ASN A 185 3.31 -8.28 4.33
C ASN A 185 2.39 -9.49 4.19
N TRP A 186 1.20 -9.28 3.66
CA TRP A 186 0.17 -10.33 3.50
C TRP A 186 0.64 -11.44 2.56
N GLU A 187 1.53 -11.09 1.64
CA GLU A 187 2.07 -12.01 0.67
C GLU A 187 3.03 -13.04 1.28
N LEU A 188 3.55 -12.76 2.48
CA LEU A 188 4.38 -13.71 3.21
C LEU A 188 3.62 -14.94 3.71
N GLN A 189 2.28 -14.94 3.59
CA GLN A 189 1.48 -16.15 3.78
C GLN A 189 1.87 -17.31 2.83
N PHE A 190 2.58 -17.00 1.74
CA PHE A 190 3.13 -18.02 0.84
C PHE A 190 4.41 -18.68 1.38
N LEU A 191 4.97 -18.21 2.50
CA LEU A 191 6.02 -18.90 3.23
C LEU A 191 5.43 -20.11 3.95
N GLY A 192 6.18 -21.21 3.93
CA GLY A 192 5.75 -22.48 4.45
C GLY A 192 5.52 -23.48 3.32
N GLU A 193 5.98 -24.70 3.54
CA GLU A 193 6.05 -25.72 2.51
C GLU A 193 4.70 -25.95 1.82
N GLN A 194 3.66 -26.16 2.60
CA GLN A 194 2.33 -26.46 2.06
C GLN A 194 1.73 -25.27 1.28
N ASN A 195 1.86 -24.07 1.81
CA ASN A 195 1.35 -22.88 1.13
C ASN A 195 2.09 -22.61 -0.18
N PHE A 196 3.41 -22.86 -0.20
CA PHE A 196 4.20 -22.69 -1.40
C PHE A 196 3.89 -23.78 -2.45
N ILE A 197 3.63 -25.03 -2.04
CA ILE A 197 3.18 -26.10 -2.93
C ILE A 197 1.85 -25.71 -3.59
N GLU A 198 0.88 -25.25 -2.82
CA GLU A 198 -0.41 -24.81 -3.33
C GLU A 198 -0.27 -23.60 -4.27
N LEU A 199 0.60 -22.64 -3.95
CA LEU A 199 0.90 -21.51 -4.83
C LEU A 199 1.48 -22.01 -6.17
N LYS A 200 2.47 -22.90 -6.15
CA LYS A 200 3.07 -23.50 -7.35
C LYS A 200 2.03 -24.19 -8.21
N LYS A 201 1.19 -25.01 -7.62
CA LYS A 201 0.09 -25.70 -8.29
C LYS A 201 -0.84 -24.70 -8.98
N ASN A 202 -1.30 -23.69 -8.24
CA ASN A 202 -2.19 -22.66 -8.77
C ASN A 202 -1.58 -21.82 -9.89
N LEU A 203 -0.27 -21.67 -9.97
CA LEU A 203 0.40 -20.87 -11.00
C LEU A 203 0.83 -21.71 -12.22
N LEU A 204 1.21 -22.99 -12.03
CA LEU A 204 1.81 -23.80 -13.09
C LEU A 204 0.83 -24.75 -13.77
N GLU A 205 -0.27 -25.13 -13.12
CA GLU A 205 -1.23 -26.11 -13.63
C GLU A 205 -2.48 -25.49 -14.28
N ARG A 206 -2.47 -24.17 -14.53
CA ARG A 206 -3.61 -23.45 -15.14
C ARG A 206 -3.35 -23.16 -16.63
N ASN A 207 -3.93 -23.96 -17.51
CA ASN A 207 -3.69 -23.88 -18.95
C ASN A 207 -4.01 -22.49 -19.55
N LYS A 208 -5.12 -21.87 -19.16
CA LYS A 208 -5.52 -20.55 -19.67
C LYS A 208 -4.51 -19.47 -19.27
N PHE A 209 -4.12 -19.45 -18.01
CA PHE A 209 -3.14 -18.52 -17.48
C PHE A 209 -1.76 -18.69 -18.16
N ASN A 210 -1.34 -19.94 -18.39
CA ASN A 210 -0.05 -20.24 -19.01
C ASN A 210 0.02 -19.87 -20.49
N LYS A 211 -1.12 -19.65 -21.17
CA LYS A 211 -1.16 -19.04 -22.50
C LYS A 211 -0.84 -17.54 -22.45
N LEU A 212 -1.19 -16.86 -21.36
CA LEU A 212 -0.95 -15.43 -21.16
C LEU A 212 0.45 -15.15 -20.64
N ILE A 213 0.93 -15.97 -19.72
CA ILE A 213 2.22 -15.82 -19.04
C ILE A 213 2.98 -17.15 -19.09
N PRO A 214 4.17 -17.17 -19.70
CA PRO A 214 4.91 -18.42 -19.87
C PRO A 214 5.41 -18.95 -18.53
N GLN A 215 5.43 -20.26 -18.40
CA GLN A 215 5.90 -20.94 -17.18
C GLN A 215 7.34 -20.55 -16.81
N THR A 216 8.17 -20.18 -17.79
CA THR A 216 9.54 -19.71 -17.54
C THR A 216 9.59 -18.46 -16.68
N ILE A 217 8.71 -17.49 -16.94
CA ILE A 217 8.57 -16.29 -16.10
C ILE A 217 8.04 -16.66 -14.71
N ILE A 218 7.00 -17.50 -14.65
CA ILE A 218 6.42 -17.93 -13.39
C ILE A 218 7.48 -18.60 -12.50
N ARG A 219 8.23 -19.57 -13.05
CA ARG A 219 9.30 -20.28 -12.32
C ARG A 219 10.40 -19.31 -11.84
N LYS A 220 10.82 -18.38 -12.69
CA LYS A 220 11.79 -17.33 -12.31
C LYS A 220 11.36 -16.60 -11.03
N TYR A 221 10.09 -16.22 -10.91
CA TYR A 221 9.61 -15.48 -9.72
C TYR A 221 9.34 -16.39 -8.52
N LEU A 222 8.98 -17.65 -8.72
CA LEU A 222 8.93 -18.63 -7.65
C LEU A 222 10.31 -18.86 -7.03
N ASP A 223 11.36 -19.01 -7.84
CA ASP A 223 12.73 -19.21 -7.36
C ASP A 223 13.27 -17.96 -6.65
N LYS A 224 13.01 -16.77 -7.22
CA LYS A 224 13.36 -15.50 -6.58
C LYS A 224 12.66 -15.30 -5.24
N PHE A 225 11.41 -15.70 -5.11
CA PHE A 225 10.69 -15.64 -3.85
C PHE A 225 11.31 -16.54 -2.78
N GLN A 226 11.79 -17.72 -3.12
CA GLN A 226 12.47 -18.59 -2.17
C GLN A 226 13.78 -17.97 -1.65
N THR A 227 14.46 -17.17 -2.47
CA THR A 227 15.70 -16.49 -2.11
C THR A 227 15.45 -15.21 -1.32
N ASP A 228 14.49 -14.39 -1.75
CA ASP A 228 14.12 -13.12 -1.10
C ASP A 228 12.59 -12.94 -1.07
N PRO A 229 11.92 -13.54 -0.07
CA PRO A 229 10.47 -13.46 0.06
C PRO A 229 9.93 -12.03 0.19
N VAL A 230 10.68 -11.13 0.83
CA VAL A 230 10.23 -9.75 1.05
C VAL A 230 10.18 -8.98 -0.26
N GLN A 231 11.17 -9.18 -1.11
CA GLN A 231 11.26 -8.51 -2.41
C GLN A 231 10.25 -9.06 -3.43
N TYR A 232 10.01 -10.37 -3.42
CA TYR A 232 9.27 -11.05 -4.50
C TYR A 232 7.89 -11.61 -4.13
N ALA A 233 7.44 -11.43 -2.89
CA ALA A 233 6.09 -11.85 -2.50
C ALA A 233 4.99 -11.14 -3.30
N HIS A 234 5.12 -9.83 -3.53
CA HIS A 234 4.13 -9.07 -4.28
C HIS A 234 4.01 -9.50 -5.75
N PRO A 235 5.10 -9.72 -6.51
CA PRO A 235 5.04 -10.33 -7.83
C PRO A 235 4.24 -11.64 -7.87
N LEU A 236 4.44 -12.54 -6.92
CA LEU A 236 3.67 -13.79 -6.85
C LEU A 236 2.20 -13.58 -6.54
N SER A 237 1.87 -12.64 -5.66
CA SER A 237 0.48 -12.24 -5.39
C SER A 237 -0.20 -11.68 -6.64
N MET A 238 0.50 -10.89 -7.45
CA MET A 238 -0.02 -10.39 -8.72
C MET A 238 -0.23 -11.51 -9.75
N LEU A 239 0.73 -12.43 -9.88
CA LEU A 239 0.60 -13.59 -10.76
C LEU A 239 -0.59 -14.48 -10.35
N LEU A 240 -0.76 -14.73 -9.05
CA LEU A 240 -1.90 -15.49 -8.53
C LEU A 240 -3.24 -14.79 -8.81
N THR A 241 -3.28 -13.46 -8.65
CA THR A 241 -4.48 -12.67 -8.98
C THR A 241 -4.82 -12.80 -10.46
N LEU A 242 -3.84 -12.68 -11.35
CA LEU A 242 -4.02 -12.83 -12.79
C LEU A 242 -4.44 -14.26 -13.16
N ALA A 243 -3.88 -15.27 -12.49
CA ALA A 243 -4.24 -16.67 -12.71
C ALA A 243 -5.72 -16.94 -12.36
N VAL A 244 -6.16 -16.45 -11.18
CA VAL A 244 -7.57 -16.58 -10.76
C VAL A 244 -8.50 -15.77 -11.67
N PHE A 245 -8.07 -14.59 -12.12
CA PHE A 245 -8.85 -13.76 -13.03
C PHE A 245 -9.00 -14.41 -14.41
N SER A 246 -7.91 -14.99 -14.95
CA SER A 246 -7.93 -15.64 -16.26
C SER A 246 -8.91 -16.82 -16.33
N ASP A 247 -9.00 -17.61 -15.25
CA ASP A 247 -9.93 -18.74 -15.19
C ASP A 247 -11.41 -18.31 -15.21
N LYS A 248 -11.69 -17.13 -14.65
CA LYS A 248 -13.08 -16.65 -14.54
C LYS A 248 -13.56 -15.87 -15.75
N HIS A 249 -12.67 -15.20 -16.44
CA HIS A 249 -13.05 -14.17 -17.42
C HIS A 249 -12.59 -14.47 -18.86
N TYR A 250 -11.65 -15.38 -19.06
CA TYR A 250 -11.32 -15.82 -20.40
C TYR A 250 -12.11 -17.10 -20.72
N SER A 251 -13.15 -16.93 -21.55
CA SER A 251 -13.79 -18.06 -22.24
C SER A 251 -12.81 -18.64 -23.26
N GLU A 252 -12.92 -19.91 -23.57
CA GLU A 252 -12.14 -20.58 -24.61
C GLU A 252 -12.33 -19.97 -25.97
#